data_88a46b19457c405f9e0ff30f786d8a2b
#
_entry.id   88a46b19457c405f9e0ff30f786d8a2b
#
_cell.length_a   1.000
_cell.length_b   1.000
_cell.length_c   1.000
_cell.angle_alpha   90.00
_cell.angle_beta   90.00
_cell.angle_gamma   90.00
#
_symmetry.space_group_name_H-M   'P 1'
#
loop_
_entity.id
_entity.type
_entity.pdbx_description
1 polymer ?
#
loop_
_entity_poly.entity_id
_entity_poly.type
_entity_poly.pdbx_seq_one_letter_code
_entity_poly.pdbx_strand_id
1 'polypeptide(L)'
;MEAQETEIAMRKQLKTNIELESMIMDRLRKNADWWHVKSAIVTPVQRSAPYLPNWEAAFVVDGAALRPSEIHYLVTALQNHYDLSSA
;
A
#
# COMPACT_ATOMS: atom_id res chain seq x y z
N MET A 1 19.83 0.00 22.94
CA MET A 1 19.15 1.17 22.39
C MET A 1 19.29 1.27 20.91
N GLU A 2 20.50 1.33 20.43
CA GLU A 2 20.68 1.49 19.01
C GLU A 2 20.23 0.30 18.22
N ALA A 3 20.39 -0.88 18.78
CA ALA A 3 19.90 -2.08 18.17
C ALA A 3 18.38 -2.02 18.03
N GLN A 4 17.70 -1.48 19.04
CA GLN A 4 16.27 -1.32 18.98
C GLN A 4 15.86 -0.32 17.93
N GLU A 5 16.59 0.75 17.84
CA GLU A 5 16.29 1.74 16.82
C GLU A 5 16.47 1.16 15.42
N THR A 6 17.50 0.35 15.24
CA THR A 6 17.71 -0.31 13.97
C THR A 6 16.55 -1.25 13.66
N GLU A 7 16.12 -2.00 14.65
CA GLU A 7 14.98 -2.90 14.46
C GLU A 7 13.73 -2.12 14.08
N ILE A 8 13.49 -1.01 14.76
CA ILE A 8 12.31 -0.19 14.47
C ILE A 8 12.39 0.36 13.06
N ALA A 9 13.57 0.82 12.65
CA ALA A 9 13.75 1.36 11.31
C ALA A 9 13.51 0.31 10.24
N MET A 10 13.85 -0.94 10.52
CA MET A 10 13.64 -2.02 9.57
C MET A 10 12.26 -2.64 9.66
N ARG A 11 11.55 -2.36 10.75
CA ARG A 11 10.25 -2.95 10.99
C ARG A 11 9.18 -2.02 10.45
N LYS A 12 8.36 -2.55 9.57
CA LYS A 12 7.25 -1.78 9.02
C LYS A 12 6.13 -1.69 10.04
N GLN A 13 5.38 -0.60 9.97
CA GLN A 13 4.20 -0.44 10.79
C GLN A 13 3.08 -1.31 10.26
N LEU A 14 2.27 -1.85 11.18
CA LEU A 14 1.14 -2.67 10.81
C LEU A 14 -0.09 -1.79 10.60
N LYS A 15 -0.81 -2.06 9.53
CA LYS A 15 -2.06 -1.38 9.21
C LYS A 15 -3.08 -2.40 8.75
N THR A 16 -4.35 -2.14 9.03
CA THR A 16 -5.40 -2.99 8.52
C THR A 16 -5.60 -2.74 7.03
N ASN A 17 -6.32 -3.65 6.37
CA ASN A 17 -6.64 -3.46 4.96
C ASN A 17 -7.44 -2.18 4.74
N ILE A 18 -8.36 -1.88 5.65
CA ILE A 18 -9.17 -0.67 5.52
C ILE A 18 -8.29 0.57 5.65
N GLU A 19 -7.36 0.56 6.60
CA GLU A 19 -6.45 1.69 6.76
C GLU A 19 -5.59 1.89 5.54
N LEU A 20 -5.05 0.82 4.98
CA LEU A 20 -4.22 0.92 3.78
C LEU A 20 -5.04 1.40 2.59
N GLU A 21 -6.25 0.90 2.43
CA GLU A 21 -7.12 1.34 1.35
C GLU A 21 -7.41 2.82 1.46
N SER A 22 -7.69 3.28 2.67
CA SER A 22 -7.96 4.69 2.90
C SER A 22 -6.74 5.56 2.59
N MET A 23 -5.56 5.12 3.00
CA MET A 23 -4.33 5.84 2.73
C MET A 23 -4.06 5.95 1.23
N ILE A 24 -4.28 4.87 0.51
CA ILE A 24 -4.11 4.86 -0.94
C ILE A 24 -5.05 5.86 -1.59
N MET A 25 -6.31 5.81 -1.21
CA MET A 25 -7.31 6.70 -1.81
C MET A 25 -7.05 8.16 -1.48
N ASP A 26 -6.61 8.44 -0.26
CA ASP A 26 -6.28 9.82 0.11
C ASP A 26 -5.16 10.38 -0.77
N ARG A 27 -4.16 9.55 -1.06
CA ARG A 27 -3.06 9.99 -1.90
C ARG A 27 -3.51 10.18 -3.35
N LEU A 28 -4.36 9.29 -3.83
CA LEU A 28 -4.86 9.40 -5.21
C LEU A 28 -5.72 10.64 -5.38
N ARG A 29 -6.52 10.97 -4.38
CA ARG A 29 -7.42 12.12 -4.46
C ARG A 29 -6.69 13.45 -4.51
N LYS A 30 -5.45 13.47 -4.09
CA LYS A 30 -4.64 14.68 -4.18
C LYS A 30 -4.20 14.98 -5.61
N ASN A 31 -4.34 14.02 -6.50
CA ASN A 31 -3.96 14.17 -7.88
C ASN A 31 -5.22 14.09 -8.75
N ALA A 32 -5.55 15.18 -9.42
CA ALA A 32 -6.77 15.25 -10.21
C ALA A 32 -6.82 14.23 -11.34
N ASP A 33 -5.67 13.71 -11.75
CA ASP A 33 -5.62 12.72 -12.82
C ASP A 33 -6.18 11.37 -12.40
N TRP A 34 -6.37 11.15 -11.10
CA TRP A 34 -6.82 9.86 -10.59
C TRP A 34 -8.27 9.87 -10.12
N TRP A 35 -9.04 10.90 -10.53
CA TRP A 35 -10.43 11.04 -10.09
C TRP A 35 -11.29 9.83 -10.47
N HIS A 36 -10.92 9.12 -11.52
CA HIS A 36 -11.72 7.99 -12.02
C HIS A 36 -11.51 6.72 -11.18
N VAL A 37 -10.57 6.72 -10.26
CA VAL A 37 -10.37 5.58 -9.37
C VAL A 37 -11.41 5.63 -8.27
N LYS A 38 -12.25 4.61 -8.19
CA LYS A 38 -13.35 4.60 -7.23
C LYS A 38 -12.94 4.03 -5.89
N SER A 39 -12.12 2.99 -5.89
CA SER A 39 -11.69 2.39 -4.64
C SER A 39 -10.43 1.58 -4.85
N ALA A 40 -9.76 1.31 -3.75
CA ALA A 40 -8.62 0.40 -3.71
C ALA A 40 -8.99 -0.77 -2.83
N ILE A 41 -8.53 -1.95 -3.21
CA ILE A 41 -8.77 -3.19 -2.47
C ILE A 41 -7.43 -3.78 -2.13
N VAL A 42 -7.16 -3.89 -0.83
CA VAL A 42 -5.91 -4.45 -0.31
C VAL A 42 -6.15 -5.90 0.06
N THR A 43 -5.32 -6.78 -0.50
CA THR A 43 -5.42 -8.20 -0.23
C THR A 43 -4.09 -8.73 0.27
N PRO A 44 -4.11 -9.73 1.15
CA PRO A 44 -2.87 -10.32 1.64
C PRO A 44 -2.21 -11.17 0.57
N VAL A 45 -0.88 -11.19 0.60
CA VAL A 45 -0.11 -12.10 -0.24
C VAL A 45 0.95 -12.76 0.63
N GLN A 46 1.31 -13.96 0.28
CA GLN A 46 2.41 -14.64 0.94
C GLN A 46 3.72 -14.05 0.48
N ARG A 47 4.66 -13.95 1.41
CA ARG A 47 5.99 -13.45 1.07
C ARG A 47 7.02 -14.49 1.49
N SER A 48 8.09 -14.56 0.72
CA SER A 48 9.17 -15.51 0.99
C SER A 48 10.24 -14.92 1.89
N ALA A 49 10.20 -13.63 2.16
CA ALA A 49 11.18 -12.97 3.01
C ALA A 49 10.50 -11.83 3.76
N PRO A 50 10.94 -11.53 4.99
CA PRO A 50 10.27 -10.50 5.79
C PRO A 50 10.32 -9.11 5.20
N TYR A 51 11.30 -8.81 4.37
CA TYR A 51 11.41 -7.48 3.77
C TYR A 51 10.51 -7.29 2.56
N LEU A 52 9.93 -8.36 2.05
CA LEU A 52 8.99 -8.26 0.94
C LEU A 52 7.61 -7.86 1.45
N PRO A 53 6.81 -7.22 0.62
CA PRO A 53 5.46 -6.86 1.05
C PRO A 53 4.60 -8.09 1.26
N ASN A 54 3.68 -8.00 2.22
CA ASN A 54 2.72 -9.06 2.49
C ASN A 54 1.32 -8.70 2.02
N TRP A 55 1.20 -7.70 1.17
CA TRP A 55 -0.08 -7.27 0.63
C TRP A 55 0.11 -6.64 -0.75
N GLU A 56 -0.97 -6.62 -1.48
CA GLU A 56 -1.01 -5.92 -2.76
C GLU A 56 -2.32 -5.18 -2.88
N ALA A 57 -2.42 -4.29 -3.85
CA ALA A 57 -3.61 -3.48 -4.05
C ALA A 57 -4.13 -3.65 -5.47
N ALA A 58 -5.44 -3.77 -5.57
CA ALA A 58 -6.16 -3.71 -6.83
C ALA A 58 -7.05 -2.47 -6.80
N PHE A 59 -7.48 -2.01 -7.97
CA PHE A 59 -8.22 -0.77 -8.06
C PHE A 59 -9.49 -0.96 -8.87
N VAL A 60 -10.54 -0.33 -8.38
CA VAL A 60 -11.80 -0.26 -9.12
C VAL A 60 -11.83 1.10 -9.82
N VAL A 61 -11.98 1.08 -11.13
CA VAL A 61 -11.96 2.29 -11.93
C VAL A 61 -13.24 2.38 -12.74
N ASP A 62 -13.54 3.60 -13.16
CA ASP A 62 -14.75 3.86 -13.93
C ASP A 62 -14.38 3.94 -15.41
N GLY A 63 -14.47 2.78 -16.08
CA GLY A 63 -14.43 2.74 -17.53
C GLY A 63 -13.07 2.78 -18.19
N ALA A 64 -12.04 3.24 -17.54
CA ALA A 64 -10.73 3.40 -18.18
C ALA A 64 -9.73 2.40 -17.58
N ALA A 65 -8.83 1.92 -18.43
CA ALA A 65 -7.75 1.11 -17.96
C ALA A 65 -6.77 1.98 -17.18
N LEU A 66 -6.32 1.48 -16.04
CA LEU A 66 -5.33 2.18 -15.25
C LEU A 66 -3.98 2.14 -15.93
N ARG A 67 -3.24 3.21 -15.76
CA ARG A 67 -1.82 3.21 -16.12
C ARG A 67 -1.06 2.80 -14.88
N PRO A 68 -0.63 1.57 -14.81
CA PRO A 68 -0.18 1.03 -13.53
C PRO A 68 1.12 1.59 -13.02
N SER A 69 1.94 2.21 -13.86
CA SER A 69 3.27 2.60 -13.41
C SER A 69 3.24 3.63 -12.28
N GLU A 70 2.43 4.68 -12.40
CA GLU A 70 2.38 5.71 -11.37
C GLU A 70 1.73 5.21 -10.10
N ILE A 71 0.65 4.45 -10.26
CA ILE A 71 0.00 3.86 -9.09
C ILE A 71 0.91 2.82 -8.44
N HIS A 72 1.68 2.12 -9.25
CA HIS A 72 2.64 1.16 -8.73
C HIS A 72 3.66 1.83 -7.81
N TYR A 73 4.17 3.00 -8.18
CA TYR A 73 5.10 3.71 -7.31
C TYR A 73 4.47 4.08 -5.98
N LEU A 74 3.23 4.55 -6.02
CA LEU A 74 2.51 4.90 -4.80
C LEU A 74 2.33 3.68 -3.90
N VAL A 75 1.89 2.57 -4.47
CA VAL A 75 1.69 1.35 -3.70
C VAL A 75 3.01 0.83 -3.17
N THR A 76 4.05 0.84 -3.98
CA THR A 76 5.37 0.38 -3.56
C THR A 76 5.90 1.20 -2.39
N ALA A 77 5.71 2.52 -2.44
CA ALA A 77 6.13 3.38 -1.33
C ALA A 77 5.42 3.00 -0.05
N LEU A 78 4.13 2.72 -0.12
CA LEU A 78 3.39 2.30 1.06
C LEU A 78 3.82 0.91 1.52
N GLN A 79 4.08 0.00 0.59
CA GLN A 79 4.55 -1.33 0.93
C GLN A 79 5.90 -1.32 1.63
N ASN A 80 6.70 -0.31 1.35
CA ASN A 80 8.00 -0.17 2.01
C ASN A 80 7.88 0.31 3.45
N HIS A 81 6.78 0.97 3.79
CA HIS A 81 6.58 1.53 5.13
C HIS A 81 5.60 0.73 5.98
N TYR A 82 4.72 -0.03 5.37
CA TYR A 82 3.62 -0.68 6.08
C TYR A 82 3.46 -2.13 5.67
N ASP A 83 3.18 -2.97 6.65
CA ASP A 83 2.73 -4.34 6.43
C ASP A 83 1.25 -4.43 6.76
N LEU A 84 0.59 -5.37 6.12
CA LEU A 84 -0.81 -5.64 6.41
C LEU A 84 -0.91 -6.42 7.71
N SER A 85 -1.75 -5.95 8.59
CA SER A 85 -2.05 -6.67 9.82
C SER A 85 -2.88 -7.90 9.47
N SER A 86 -2.48 -9.03 10.03
CA SER A 86 -3.13 -10.30 9.74
C SER A 86 -4.33 -10.57 10.62
N ALA A 87 -4.72 -9.63 11.41
CA ALA A 87 -5.83 -9.83 12.35
C ALA A 87 -7.14 -10.07 11.66
#